data_1938b10f134e5e4fb7b46a8ad8184740
#
_entry.id   1938b10f134e5e4fb7b46a8ad8184740
#
_cell.length_a   1.000
_cell.length_b   1.000
_cell.length_c   1.000
_cell.angle_alpha   90.00
_cell.angle_beta   90.00
_cell.angle_gamma   90.00
#
_symmetry.space_group_name_H-M   'P 1'
#
loop_
_entity.id
_entity.type
_entity.pdbx_description
1 polymer ?
#
loop_
_entity_poly.entity_id
_entity_poly.type
_entity_poly.pdbx_seq_one_letter_code
_entity_poly.pdbx_strand_id
1 'polypeptide(L)'
;GSFMIQCEETFIGLTGPGVVKSVLGEDVTADELGGPGVHGQSGVCDLVTNDELGSLRTALRLLGYLPDDNRSHAPFHATSDPVDRHTEDEDRLFRRTFDSPAGMNAPMDITLYLQQICDHGEFFEIQPQRARNMITAFGRLGGWVTGFVANNSAVSSGQIGPIASPSDLGT
;
A
#
# COMPACT_ATOMS: atom_id res chain seq x y z
N GLY A 1 -14.51 0.26 -9.63
CA GLY A 1 -13.51 -0.41 -8.81
C GLY A 1 -14.10 -0.79 -7.47
N SER A 2 -13.43 -1.67 -6.78
CA SER A 2 -13.79 -2.10 -5.42
C SER A 2 -12.50 -2.22 -4.61
N PHE A 3 -12.62 -2.07 -3.29
CA PHE A 3 -11.55 -2.37 -2.36
C PHE A 3 -11.95 -3.59 -1.55
N MET A 4 -11.02 -4.52 -1.35
CA MET A 4 -11.21 -5.69 -0.51
C MET A 4 -10.38 -5.54 0.76
N ILE A 5 -11.05 -5.61 1.91
CA ILE A 5 -10.42 -5.60 3.22
C ILE A 5 -10.70 -6.97 3.86
N GLN A 6 -9.66 -7.65 4.30
CA GLN A 6 -9.75 -8.96 4.92
C GLN A 6 -9.08 -8.93 6.29
N CYS A 7 -9.71 -9.47 7.31
CA CYS A 7 -9.07 -9.63 8.61
C CYS A 7 -8.52 -11.04 8.82
N GLU A 8 -7.64 -11.20 9.82
CA GLU A 8 -7.14 -12.50 10.23
C GLU A 8 -8.29 -13.47 10.55
N GLU A 9 -8.01 -14.76 10.45
CA GLU A 9 -8.98 -15.84 10.66
C GLU A 9 -10.19 -15.86 9.69
N THR A 10 -10.10 -15.12 8.57
CA THR A 10 -11.14 -15.13 7.54
C THR A 10 -10.68 -15.86 6.28
N PHE A 11 -11.65 -16.35 5.54
CA PHE A 11 -11.44 -17.03 4.26
C PHE A 11 -12.31 -16.40 3.17
N ILE A 12 -11.69 -16.09 2.04
CA ILE A 12 -12.38 -15.65 0.83
C ILE A 12 -11.92 -16.56 -0.32
N GLY A 13 -12.84 -17.28 -0.94
CA GLY A 13 -12.50 -18.16 -2.06
C GLY A 13 -13.71 -18.44 -2.94
N LEU A 14 -13.45 -18.79 -4.19
CA LEU A 14 -14.47 -19.25 -5.14
C LEU A 14 -14.97 -20.65 -4.80
N THR A 15 -14.13 -21.45 -4.15
CA THR A 15 -14.43 -22.82 -3.74
C THR A 15 -13.69 -23.16 -2.44
N GLY A 16 -14.14 -24.19 -1.75
CA GLY A 16 -13.51 -24.64 -0.50
C GLY A 16 -12.45 -25.72 -0.71
N PRO A 17 -11.61 -25.99 0.31
CA PRO A 17 -10.57 -27.03 0.29
C PRO A 17 -11.05 -28.41 -0.15
N GLY A 18 -12.26 -28.81 0.25
CA GLY A 18 -12.84 -30.13 -0.12
C GLY A 18 -13.04 -30.27 -1.63
N VAL A 19 -13.40 -29.21 -2.33
CA VAL A 19 -13.56 -29.24 -3.80
C VAL A 19 -12.20 -29.29 -4.47
N VAL A 20 -11.23 -28.53 -3.99
CA VAL A 20 -9.84 -28.57 -4.48
C VAL A 20 -9.29 -30.00 -4.36
N LYS A 21 -9.47 -30.62 -3.20
CA LYS A 21 -9.05 -32.01 -2.98
C LYS A 21 -9.72 -33.01 -3.93
N SER A 22 -11.02 -32.83 -4.16
CA SER A 22 -11.78 -33.77 -5.02
C SER A 22 -11.47 -33.63 -6.51
N VAL A 23 -11.12 -32.41 -6.96
CA VAL A 23 -10.90 -32.11 -8.38
C VAL A 23 -9.43 -32.19 -8.76
N LEU A 24 -8.54 -31.63 -7.92
CA LEU A 24 -7.09 -31.53 -8.20
C LEU A 24 -6.27 -32.58 -7.44
N GLY A 25 -6.84 -33.21 -6.43
CA GLY A 25 -6.13 -34.16 -5.56
C GLY A 25 -5.20 -33.49 -4.55
N GLU A 26 -5.27 -32.17 -4.40
CA GLU A 26 -4.42 -31.37 -3.53
C GLU A 26 -5.06 -31.18 -2.16
N ASP A 27 -4.29 -31.44 -1.11
CA ASP A 27 -4.68 -31.15 0.28
C ASP A 27 -4.22 -29.73 0.63
N VAL A 28 -5.16 -28.80 0.75
CA VAL A 28 -4.93 -27.42 1.11
C VAL A 28 -5.83 -27.01 2.26
N THR A 29 -5.37 -26.14 3.11
CA THR A 29 -6.18 -25.50 4.15
C THR A 29 -6.97 -24.31 3.58
N ALA A 30 -7.98 -23.83 4.32
CA ALA A 30 -8.71 -22.63 3.93
C ALA A 30 -7.77 -21.40 3.89
N ASP A 31 -6.85 -21.32 4.84
CA ASP A 31 -5.89 -20.20 4.93
C ASP A 31 -4.90 -20.20 3.75
N GLU A 32 -4.37 -21.37 3.37
CA GLU A 32 -3.51 -21.50 2.18
C GLU A 32 -4.23 -21.21 0.87
N LEU A 33 -5.54 -21.44 0.83
CA LEU A 33 -6.34 -21.24 -0.38
C LEU A 33 -6.81 -19.78 -0.53
N GLY A 34 -7.22 -19.15 0.57
CA GLY A 34 -7.88 -17.84 0.51
C GLY A 34 -7.79 -17.04 1.80
N GLY A 35 -6.75 -17.29 2.61
CA GLY A 35 -6.48 -16.50 3.81
C GLY A 35 -5.89 -15.12 3.50
N PRO A 36 -5.91 -14.22 4.49
CA PRO A 36 -5.45 -12.83 4.32
C PRO A 36 -3.97 -12.73 3.91
N GLY A 37 -3.11 -13.64 4.40
CA GLY A 37 -1.70 -13.69 4.03
C GLY A 37 -1.48 -13.95 2.54
N VAL A 38 -2.23 -14.89 1.97
CA VAL A 38 -2.18 -15.23 0.53
C VAL A 38 -2.76 -14.10 -0.31
N HIS A 39 -3.93 -13.58 0.09
CA HIS A 39 -4.63 -12.54 -0.67
C HIS A 39 -3.93 -11.19 -0.61
N GLY A 40 -3.30 -10.83 0.50
CA GLY A 40 -2.49 -9.62 0.62
C GLY A 40 -1.27 -9.65 -0.30
N GLN A 41 -0.61 -10.79 -0.41
CA GLN A 41 0.56 -10.96 -1.29
C GLN A 41 0.18 -11.05 -2.77
N SER A 42 -0.89 -11.75 -3.10
CA SER A 42 -1.37 -11.88 -4.49
C SER A 42 -2.05 -10.60 -5.00
N GLY A 43 -2.48 -9.70 -4.10
CA GLY A 43 -3.20 -8.47 -4.44
C GLY A 43 -4.69 -8.69 -4.70
N VAL A 44 -5.24 -9.83 -4.32
CA VAL A 44 -6.68 -10.04 -4.27
C VAL A 44 -7.30 -9.19 -3.16
N CYS A 45 -6.62 -9.12 -2.00
CA CYS A 45 -6.99 -8.24 -0.90
C CYS A 45 -6.12 -6.97 -0.93
N ASP A 46 -6.76 -5.82 -0.85
CA ASP A 46 -6.06 -4.53 -0.83
C ASP A 46 -5.50 -4.20 0.55
N LEU A 47 -6.19 -4.61 1.60
CA LEU A 47 -5.84 -4.27 2.98
C LEU A 47 -6.11 -5.46 3.90
N VAL A 48 -5.11 -5.81 4.70
CA VAL A 48 -5.22 -6.86 5.73
C VAL A 48 -5.24 -6.19 7.10
N THR A 49 -6.12 -6.66 7.96
CA THR A 49 -6.29 -6.14 9.33
C THR A 49 -6.31 -7.28 10.34
N ASN A 50 -6.05 -6.98 11.60
CA ASN A 50 -5.97 -8.00 12.65
C ASN A 50 -7.35 -8.53 13.07
N ASP A 51 -8.39 -7.68 12.98
CA ASP A 51 -9.73 -8.01 13.44
C ASP A 51 -10.82 -7.26 12.65
N GLU A 52 -12.07 -7.62 12.90
CA GLU A 52 -13.24 -7.03 12.26
C GLU A 52 -13.38 -5.53 12.55
N LEU A 53 -13.07 -5.11 13.78
CA LEU A 53 -13.14 -3.70 14.16
C LEU A 53 -12.07 -2.88 13.43
N GLY A 54 -10.88 -3.46 13.26
CA GLY A 54 -9.80 -2.93 12.43
C GLY A 54 -10.24 -2.76 10.98
N SER A 55 -10.96 -3.76 10.42
CA SER A 55 -11.52 -3.69 9.07
C SER A 55 -12.51 -2.54 8.91
N LEU A 56 -13.42 -2.36 9.88
CA LEU A 56 -14.38 -1.25 9.86
C LEU A 56 -13.69 0.11 9.94
N ARG A 57 -12.72 0.26 10.83
CA ARG A 57 -11.93 1.50 10.97
C ARG A 57 -11.15 1.81 9.70
N THR A 58 -10.55 0.79 9.09
CA THR A 58 -9.80 0.90 7.84
C THR A 58 -10.73 1.31 6.68
N ALA A 59 -11.92 0.72 6.59
CA ALA A 59 -12.93 1.09 5.61
C ALA A 59 -13.38 2.56 5.76
N LEU A 60 -13.67 3.00 6.99
CA LEU A 60 -14.03 4.38 7.27
C LEU A 60 -12.89 5.35 6.92
N ARG A 61 -11.64 4.99 7.23
CA ARG A 61 -10.47 5.80 6.87
C ARG A 61 -10.32 5.89 5.34
N LEU A 62 -10.47 4.79 4.62
CA LEU A 62 -10.44 4.75 3.16
C LEU A 62 -11.52 5.65 2.54
N LEU A 63 -12.77 5.55 3.04
CA LEU A 63 -13.88 6.39 2.58
C LEU A 63 -13.59 7.88 2.74
N GLY A 64 -12.83 8.28 3.75
CA GLY A 64 -12.41 9.67 3.95
C GLY A 64 -11.43 10.20 2.88
N TYR A 65 -10.91 9.34 2.00
CA TYR A 65 -10.08 9.71 0.85
C TYR A 65 -10.86 9.68 -0.47
N LEU A 66 -12.06 9.13 -0.50
CA LEU A 66 -12.84 8.99 -1.72
C LEU A 66 -13.91 10.06 -1.82
N PRO A 67 -14.22 10.56 -3.03
CA PRO A 67 -15.36 11.44 -3.23
C PRO A 67 -16.67 10.66 -3.09
N ASP A 68 -17.77 11.35 -2.80
CA ASP A 68 -19.10 10.75 -2.66
C ASP A 68 -19.57 10.07 -3.94
N ASP A 69 -19.20 10.63 -5.09
CA ASP A 69 -19.54 10.09 -6.41
C ASP A 69 -18.47 10.47 -7.47
N ASN A 70 -18.64 9.96 -8.68
CA ASN A 70 -17.70 10.19 -9.81
C ASN A 70 -17.82 11.59 -10.44
N ARG A 71 -18.69 12.46 -9.94
CA ARG A 71 -18.88 13.85 -10.38
C ARG A 71 -18.34 14.85 -9.37
N SER A 72 -18.13 14.38 -8.15
CA SER A 72 -17.59 15.18 -7.06
C SER A 72 -16.08 15.36 -7.22
N HIS A 73 -15.58 16.50 -6.78
CA HIS A 73 -14.15 16.73 -6.67
C HIS A 73 -13.53 15.86 -5.59
N ALA A 74 -12.20 15.74 -5.61
CA ALA A 74 -11.45 15.11 -4.51
C ALA A 74 -11.85 15.76 -3.17
N PRO A 75 -12.01 14.98 -2.09
CA PRO A 75 -12.36 15.53 -0.79
C PRO A 75 -11.33 16.56 -0.32
N PHE A 76 -11.82 17.60 0.34
CA PHE A 76 -11.00 18.62 0.96
C PHE A 76 -11.25 18.65 2.47
N HIS A 77 -10.19 18.64 3.25
CA HIS A 77 -10.21 18.82 4.70
C HIS A 77 -9.28 19.96 5.08
N ALA A 78 -9.80 20.98 5.75
CA ALA A 78 -8.97 22.07 6.24
C ALA A 78 -7.83 21.51 7.11
N THR A 79 -6.62 21.94 6.83
CA THR A 79 -5.42 21.53 7.56
C THR A 79 -4.79 22.74 8.25
N SER A 80 -4.17 22.50 9.40
CA SER A 80 -3.27 23.46 10.05
C SER A 80 -1.83 23.31 9.62
N ASP A 81 -1.53 22.32 8.78
CA ASP A 81 -0.18 22.07 8.29
C ASP A 81 0.14 23.05 7.14
N PRO A 82 1.17 23.90 7.26
CA PRO A 82 1.53 24.84 6.22
C PRO A 82 1.97 24.11 4.95
N VAL A 83 1.44 24.53 3.78
CA VAL A 83 1.81 23.93 2.48
C VAL A 83 3.24 24.22 2.05
N ASP A 84 3.84 25.26 2.64
CA ASP A 84 5.21 25.72 2.41
C ASP A 84 6.14 25.40 3.58
N ARG A 85 5.75 24.45 4.44
CA ARG A 85 6.61 24.05 5.55
C ARG A 85 7.95 23.50 5.05
N HIS A 86 8.99 23.91 5.72
CA HIS A 86 10.32 23.32 5.61
C HIS A 86 10.70 22.72 6.94
N THR A 87 11.19 21.49 6.94
CA THR A 87 11.63 20.80 8.14
C THR A 87 13.13 20.49 8.05
N GLU A 88 13.82 20.51 9.20
CA GLU A 88 15.22 20.06 9.27
C GLU A 88 15.37 18.58 8.89
N ASP A 89 14.30 17.78 9.11
CA ASP A 89 14.27 16.37 8.76
C ASP A 89 14.19 16.16 7.24
N GLU A 90 13.51 17.04 6.51
CA GLU A 90 13.48 17.06 5.06
C GLU A 90 14.87 17.31 4.48
N ASP A 91 15.57 18.36 4.95
CA ASP A 91 16.94 18.69 4.53
C ASP A 91 17.91 17.55 4.87
N ARG A 92 17.77 16.94 6.04
CA ARG A 92 18.60 15.81 6.48
C ARG A 92 18.37 14.57 5.62
N LEU A 93 17.10 14.27 5.29
CA LEU A 93 16.74 13.15 4.43
C LEU A 93 17.30 13.35 3.02
N PHE A 94 17.15 14.56 2.46
CA PHE A 94 17.68 14.91 1.15
C PHE A 94 19.20 14.74 1.10
N ARG A 95 19.94 15.34 2.06
CA ARG A 95 21.40 15.22 2.15
C ARG A 95 21.85 13.78 2.31
N ARG A 96 21.20 13.01 3.19
CA ARG A 96 21.51 11.58 3.39
C ARG A 96 21.41 10.77 2.10
N THR A 97 20.46 11.09 1.26
CA THR A 97 20.25 10.39 -0.01
C THR A 97 21.27 10.82 -1.06
N PHE A 98 21.42 12.12 -1.29
CA PHE A 98 22.18 12.65 -2.42
C PHE A 98 23.68 12.85 -2.12
N ASP A 99 24.05 13.08 -0.87
CA ASP A 99 25.47 13.21 -0.44
C ASP A 99 26.10 11.85 -0.09
N SER A 100 25.35 10.74 -0.25
CA SER A 100 25.89 9.40 -0.02
C SER A 100 26.92 9.03 -1.11
N PRO A 101 27.92 8.16 -0.81
CA PRO A 101 28.86 7.68 -1.82
C PRO A 101 28.19 7.01 -3.03
N ALA A 102 27.00 6.43 -2.86
CA ALA A 102 26.20 5.84 -3.93
C ALA A 102 25.43 6.92 -4.74
N GLY A 103 25.34 8.16 -4.24
CA GLY A 103 24.64 9.26 -4.89
C GLY A 103 23.20 8.89 -5.27
N MET A 104 22.81 9.20 -6.50
CA MET A 104 21.47 8.90 -7.01
C MET A 104 21.16 7.39 -7.13
N ASN A 105 22.15 6.52 -6.99
CA ASN A 105 21.96 5.06 -7.01
C ASN A 105 21.77 4.48 -5.59
N ALA A 106 21.76 5.31 -4.55
CA ALA A 106 21.49 4.86 -3.18
C ALA A 106 20.06 4.32 -3.08
N PRO A 107 19.84 3.15 -2.44
CA PRO A 107 18.49 2.70 -2.13
C PRO A 107 17.75 3.75 -1.30
N MET A 108 16.54 4.10 -1.73
CA MET A 108 15.75 5.15 -1.13
C MET A 108 14.39 4.60 -0.69
N ASP A 109 14.08 4.74 0.59
CA ASP A 109 12.74 4.48 1.10
C ASP A 109 11.85 5.70 0.84
N ILE A 110 11.02 5.58 -0.18
CA ILE A 110 10.14 6.67 -0.61
C ILE A 110 9.07 7.00 0.43
N THR A 111 8.76 6.12 1.38
CA THR A 111 7.78 6.38 2.43
C THR A 111 8.21 7.55 3.31
N LEU A 112 9.51 7.70 3.55
CA LEU A 112 10.07 8.82 4.30
C LEU A 112 9.81 10.17 3.61
N TYR A 113 9.86 10.20 2.27
CA TYR A 113 9.54 11.39 1.49
C TYR A 113 8.04 11.67 1.49
N LEU A 114 7.20 10.63 1.35
CA LEU A 114 5.75 10.79 1.45
C LEU A 114 5.34 11.39 2.78
N GLN A 115 5.98 10.97 3.88
CA GLN A 115 5.76 11.56 5.20
C GLN A 115 6.15 13.04 5.28
N GLN A 116 7.15 13.48 4.51
CA GLN A 116 7.55 14.91 4.51
C GLN A 116 6.59 15.77 3.70
N ILE A 117 6.03 15.27 2.60
CA ILE A 117 5.16 16.05 1.72
C ILE A 117 3.68 15.99 2.08
N CYS A 118 3.21 14.91 2.70
CA CYS A 118 1.81 14.79 3.11
C CYS A 118 1.51 15.62 4.35
N ASP A 119 0.31 16.17 4.44
CA ASP A 119 -0.19 16.89 5.61
C ASP A 119 -0.03 16.02 6.87
N HIS A 120 0.58 16.59 7.90
CA HIS A 120 0.88 15.91 9.17
C HIS A 120 1.71 14.62 9.03
N GLY A 121 2.35 14.39 7.88
CA GLY A 121 3.08 13.16 7.59
C GLY A 121 2.19 11.93 7.38
N GLU A 122 0.89 12.13 7.20
CA GLU A 122 -0.08 11.04 7.11
C GLU A 122 -0.39 10.65 5.66
N PHE A 123 -0.24 9.37 5.36
CA PHE A 123 -0.73 8.76 4.13
C PHE A 123 -1.35 7.38 4.40
N PHE A 124 -2.11 6.89 3.46
CA PHE A 124 -2.83 5.61 3.52
C PHE A 124 -2.40 4.74 2.35
N GLU A 125 -1.54 3.78 2.64
CA GLU A 125 -1.01 2.85 1.64
C GLU A 125 -2.06 1.80 1.25
N ILE A 126 -2.15 1.52 -0.04
CA ILE A 126 -2.99 0.48 -0.63
C ILE A 126 -2.10 -0.68 -1.05
N GLN A 127 -2.48 -1.91 -0.75
CA GLN A 127 -1.74 -3.13 -1.04
C GLN A 127 -0.31 -3.15 -0.48
N PRO A 128 -0.08 -2.83 0.81
CA PRO A 128 1.26 -2.71 1.38
C PRO A 128 2.05 -4.03 1.38
N GLN A 129 1.39 -5.16 1.17
CA GLN A 129 2.03 -6.48 1.13
C GLN A 129 2.40 -6.92 -0.28
N ARG A 130 1.86 -6.25 -1.31
CA ARG A 130 2.08 -6.60 -2.71
C ARG A 130 3.06 -5.63 -3.37
N ALA A 131 3.97 -6.16 -4.19
CA ALA A 131 4.88 -5.35 -5.03
C ALA A 131 5.49 -4.16 -4.27
N ARG A 132 6.08 -4.43 -3.10
CA ARG A 132 6.58 -3.42 -2.15
C ARG A 132 7.64 -2.46 -2.70
N ASN A 133 8.15 -2.74 -3.89
CA ASN A 133 9.00 -1.82 -4.67
C ASN A 133 8.20 -0.67 -5.30
N MET A 134 6.87 -0.72 -5.24
CA MET A 134 5.97 0.32 -5.71
C MET A 134 4.98 0.66 -4.59
N ILE A 135 4.99 1.90 -4.16
CA ILE A 135 4.00 2.40 -3.19
C ILE A 135 2.84 3.01 -3.94
N THR A 136 1.63 2.55 -3.62
CA THR A 136 0.38 3.19 -4.03
C THR A 136 -0.34 3.65 -2.78
N ALA A 137 -0.67 4.93 -2.70
CA ALA A 137 -1.23 5.50 -1.47
C ALA A 137 -2.15 6.69 -1.76
N PHE A 138 -3.00 6.99 -0.79
CA PHE A 138 -3.69 8.27 -0.66
C PHE A 138 -3.06 9.08 0.47
N GLY A 139 -2.93 10.38 0.28
CA GLY A 139 -2.55 11.33 1.31
C GLY A 139 -3.26 12.65 1.08
N ARG A 140 -2.90 13.68 1.86
CA ARG A 140 -3.41 15.04 1.66
C ARG A 140 -2.26 16.00 1.47
N LEU A 141 -2.44 16.94 0.55
CA LEU A 141 -1.54 18.05 0.32
C LEU A 141 -2.33 19.35 0.43
N GLY A 142 -2.06 20.13 1.47
CA GLY A 142 -2.80 21.35 1.75
C GLY A 142 -4.30 21.09 1.93
N GLY A 143 -4.68 19.97 2.53
CA GLY A 143 -6.06 19.55 2.74
C GLY A 143 -6.68 18.76 1.58
N TRP A 144 -6.12 18.80 0.40
CA TRP A 144 -6.66 18.09 -0.77
C TRP A 144 -6.19 16.64 -0.83
N VAL A 145 -7.13 15.73 -1.02
CA VAL A 145 -6.78 14.32 -1.25
C VAL A 145 -6.02 14.16 -2.56
N THR A 146 -4.89 13.48 -2.45
CA THR A 146 -3.94 13.23 -3.55
C THR A 146 -3.58 11.75 -3.57
N GLY A 147 -3.58 11.14 -4.76
CA GLY A 147 -3.10 9.78 -4.97
C GLY A 147 -1.60 9.78 -5.30
N PHE A 148 -0.86 8.86 -4.71
CA PHE A 148 0.57 8.68 -4.93
C PHE A 148 0.85 7.33 -5.57
N VAL A 149 1.73 7.34 -6.55
CA VAL A 149 2.36 6.15 -7.13
C VAL A 149 3.85 6.42 -7.18
N ALA A 150 4.64 5.68 -6.43
CA ALA A 150 6.05 5.97 -6.24
C ALA A 150 6.90 4.70 -6.19
N ASN A 151 8.08 4.74 -6.81
CA ASN A 151 9.07 3.67 -6.72
C ASN A 151 9.72 3.66 -5.33
N ASN A 152 9.81 2.48 -4.72
CA ASN A 152 10.54 2.25 -3.48
C ASN A 152 11.79 1.40 -3.76
N SER A 153 12.90 2.04 -4.04
CA SER A 153 14.15 1.36 -4.36
C SER A 153 14.87 0.75 -3.14
N ALA A 154 14.38 1.02 -1.92
CA ALA A 154 14.88 0.35 -0.72
C ALA A 154 14.47 -1.13 -0.64
N VAL A 155 13.44 -1.51 -1.39
CA VAL A 155 12.96 -2.91 -1.44
C VAL A 155 13.65 -3.62 -2.59
N SER A 156 14.36 -4.73 -2.29
CA SER A 156 15.01 -5.55 -3.30
C SER A 156 14.00 -6.32 -4.15
N SER A 157 14.37 -6.65 -5.39
CA SER A 157 13.54 -7.40 -6.34
C SER A 157 13.01 -8.74 -5.79
N GLY A 158 13.76 -9.41 -4.92
CA GLY A 158 13.32 -10.66 -4.28
C GLY A 158 12.16 -10.53 -3.29
N GLN A 159 11.73 -9.30 -2.98
CA GLN A 159 10.57 -9.02 -2.11
C GLN A 159 9.35 -8.51 -2.89
N ILE A 160 9.44 -8.52 -4.19
CA ILE A 160 8.34 -8.14 -5.07
C ILE A 160 7.41 -9.34 -5.17
N GLY A 161 6.11 -9.09 -5.00
CA GLY A 161 5.09 -10.12 -5.22
C GLY A 161 5.10 -10.65 -6.66
N PRO A 162 4.12 -11.45 -7.07
CA PRO A 162 4.13 -12.21 -8.32
C PRO A 162 4.16 -11.36 -9.61
N ILE A 163 4.12 -10.04 -9.50
CA ILE A 163 4.41 -9.15 -10.65
C ILE A 163 5.92 -8.96 -10.70
N ALA A 164 6.52 -9.52 -11.73
CA ALA A 164 7.93 -9.36 -12.00
C ALA A 164 8.34 -7.88 -12.05
N SER A 165 9.45 -7.55 -11.41
CA SER A 165 10.09 -6.26 -11.62
C SER A 165 10.61 -6.16 -13.06
N PRO A 166 10.93 -4.97 -13.59
CA PRO A 166 11.62 -4.87 -14.86
C PRO A 166 12.92 -5.69 -14.92
N SER A 167 13.59 -5.92 -13.78
CA SER A 167 14.75 -6.81 -13.68
C SER A 167 14.39 -8.29 -13.80
N ASP A 168 13.16 -8.67 -13.44
CA ASP A 168 12.68 -10.06 -13.53
C ASP A 168 12.11 -10.37 -14.92
N LEU A 169 11.84 -9.34 -15.72
CA LEU A 169 11.34 -9.49 -17.10
C LEU A 169 12.47 -9.72 -18.12
N GLY A 170 13.71 -9.85 -17.66
CA GLY A 170 14.87 -10.14 -18.49
C GLY A 170 15.04 -9.14 -19.63
N THR A 171 15.90 -8.19 -19.49
CA THR A 171 16.40 -7.39 -20.62
C THR A 171 17.23 -8.24 -21.53
#